data_e682c4582ab477487f3fea02762a87d6
#
_entry.id   e682c4582ab477487f3fea02762a87d6
#
_cell.length_a   1.000
_cell.length_b   1.000
_cell.length_c   1.000
_cell.angle_alpha   90.00
_cell.angle_beta   90.00
_cell.angle_gamma   90.00
#
_symmetry.space_group_name_H-M   'P 1'
#
loop_
_entity.id
_entity.type
_entity.pdbx_description
1 polymer ?
#
loop_
_entity_poly.entity_id
_entity_poly.type
_entity_poly.pdbx_seq_one_letter_code
_entity_poly.pdbx_strand_id
1 'polypeptide(L)'
;MPYTPIVATLGYVLSPDGRRVLMIHRNARPDDHQLGKYNGLGGKVEPCEDVLAGMRREIREEAGIECDELQLRGTLSWPGFGKHGEDWLGFIFTITRFSGTPLERNPEGALEWVELDRLHELPMWEGDRHFLPLVFDGDPRPFHGVMPYRDGRMQSWSYSRF
;
A
#
# COMPACT_ATOMS: atom_id res chain seq x y z
N MET A 1 19.81 -18.13 9.87
CA MET A 1 19.70 -16.68 10.14
C MET A 1 18.25 -16.28 10.22
N PRO A 2 17.83 -15.54 11.23
CA PRO A 2 16.47 -15.04 11.24
C PRO A 2 16.23 -14.05 10.11
N TYR A 3 15.01 -14.05 9.57
CA TYR A 3 14.60 -13.11 8.54
C TYR A 3 14.27 -11.77 9.20
N THR A 4 14.89 -10.69 8.73
CA THR A 4 14.77 -9.37 9.37
C THR A 4 14.33 -8.30 8.38
N PRO A 5 13.12 -8.42 7.81
CA PRO A 5 12.64 -7.42 6.86
C PRO A 5 12.24 -6.13 7.57
N ILE A 6 12.19 -5.04 6.79
CA ILE A 6 11.54 -3.81 7.23
C ILE A 6 10.04 -4.06 7.24
N VAL A 7 9.40 -3.86 8.39
CA VAL A 7 7.96 -4.04 8.53
C VAL A 7 7.24 -2.76 8.15
N ALA A 8 6.25 -2.89 7.28
CA ALA A 8 5.51 -1.75 6.76
C ALA A 8 4.02 -2.02 6.70
N THR A 9 3.25 -0.97 6.54
CA THR A 9 1.82 -1.02 6.27
C THR A 9 1.53 -0.39 4.92
N LEU A 10 0.48 -0.87 4.26
CA LEU A 10 0.00 -0.33 2.99
C LEU A 10 -1.52 -0.31 3.03
N GLY A 11 -2.10 0.86 2.85
CA GLY A 11 -3.53 1.07 3.01
C GLY A 11 -4.20 1.61 1.77
N TYR A 12 -5.38 1.10 1.49
CA TYR A 12 -6.22 1.51 0.38
C TYR A 12 -7.53 2.03 0.93
N VAL A 13 -7.66 3.37 0.97
CA VAL A 13 -8.84 4.05 1.48
C VAL A 13 -9.90 4.07 0.41
N LEU A 14 -11.04 3.46 0.69
CA LEU A 14 -12.16 3.41 -0.24
C LEU A 14 -13.09 4.60 -0.03
N SER A 15 -13.63 5.13 -1.14
CA SER A 15 -14.68 6.14 -1.08
C SER A 15 -15.93 5.55 -0.42
N PRO A 16 -16.83 6.41 0.12
CA PRO A 16 -18.05 5.92 0.79
C PRO A 16 -18.91 4.98 -0.07
N ASP A 17 -18.93 5.17 -1.39
CA ASP A 17 -19.66 4.28 -2.30
C ASP A 17 -18.88 3.03 -2.70
N GLY A 18 -17.62 2.89 -2.26
CA GLY A 18 -16.77 1.75 -2.54
C GLY A 18 -16.25 1.66 -3.97
N ARG A 19 -16.46 2.68 -4.78
CA ARG A 19 -16.08 2.64 -6.22
C ARG A 19 -14.71 3.21 -6.51
N ARG A 20 -14.17 4.03 -5.60
CA ARG A 20 -12.89 4.71 -5.79
C ARG A 20 -11.97 4.44 -4.62
N VAL A 21 -10.70 4.51 -4.90
CA VAL A 21 -9.63 4.35 -3.91
C VAL A 21 -8.71 5.57 -3.94
N LEU A 22 -8.27 5.98 -2.75
CA LEU A 22 -7.36 7.12 -2.61
C LEU A 22 -5.92 6.64 -2.85
N MET A 23 -5.28 7.20 -3.88
CA MET A 23 -3.91 6.84 -4.24
C MET A 23 -3.00 8.07 -4.14
N ILE A 24 -1.75 7.85 -3.78
CA ILE A 24 -0.73 8.88 -3.87
C ILE A 24 -0.04 8.80 -5.24
N HIS A 25 -0.06 9.90 -5.98
CA HIS A 25 0.71 10.05 -7.21
C HIS A 25 2.04 10.70 -6.86
N ARG A 26 3.12 9.94 -6.95
CA ARG A 26 4.46 10.37 -6.55
C ARG A 26 5.01 11.36 -7.59
N ASN A 27 4.70 12.64 -7.43
CA ASN A 27 5.04 13.66 -8.43
C ASN A 27 5.63 14.95 -7.84
N ALA A 28 6.05 14.94 -6.57
CA ALA A 28 6.52 16.16 -5.91
C ALA A 28 8.05 16.29 -5.85
N ARG A 29 8.80 15.18 -5.75
CA ARG A 29 10.25 15.20 -5.58
C ARG A 29 10.95 14.55 -6.77
N PRO A 30 11.82 15.30 -7.48
CA PRO A 30 12.51 14.76 -8.66
C PRO A 30 13.43 13.57 -8.38
N ASP A 31 13.95 13.46 -7.15
CA ASP A 31 14.85 12.38 -6.73
C ASP A 31 14.14 11.15 -6.17
N ASP A 32 12.82 11.14 -6.16
CA ASP A 32 12.02 10.03 -5.70
C ASP A 32 12.15 8.84 -6.68
N HIS A 33 12.65 7.70 -6.19
CA HIS A 33 12.79 6.51 -7.04
C HIS A 33 11.45 5.92 -7.48
N GLN A 34 10.35 6.37 -6.87
CA GLN A 34 8.99 6.01 -7.25
C GLN A 34 8.30 7.09 -8.10
N LEU A 35 9.07 8.07 -8.58
CA LEU A 35 8.53 9.20 -9.32
C LEU A 35 7.62 8.75 -10.47
N GLY A 36 6.43 9.35 -10.54
CA GLY A 36 5.43 9.05 -11.55
C GLY A 36 4.51 7.89 -11.22
N LYS A 37 4.83 7.08 -10.21
CA LYS A 37 4.00 5.92 -9.84
C LYS A 37 2.88 6.29 -8.88
N TYR A 38 1.80 5.51 -8.96
CA TYR A 38 0.69 5.55 -8.01
C TYR A 38 0.85 4.44 -7.00
N ASN A 39 0.66 4.76 -5.73
CA ASN A 39 0.75 3.80 -4.62
C ASN A 39 -0.42 3.99 -3.67
N GLY A 40 -0.71 2.96 -2.86
CA GLY A 40 -1.49 3.11 -1.66
C GLY A 40 -0.74 3.94 -0.62
N LEU A 41 -1.37 4.20 0.50
CA LEU A 41 -0.80 5.00 1.60
C LEU A 41 -0.17 4.08 2.63
N GLY A 42 0.97 4.47 3.20
CA GLY A 42 1.59 3.66 4.23
C GLY A 42 3.05 3.99 4.44
N GLY A 43 3.68 3.22 5.28
CA GLY A 43 5.07 3.39 5.63
C GLY A 43 5.55 2.38 6.65
N LYS A 44 6.71 2.65 7.21
CA LYS A 44 7.35 1.77 8.19
C LYS A 44 6.62 1.78 9.52
N VAL A 45 6.46 0.60 10.11
CA VAL A 45 5.93 0.46 11.47
C VAL A 45 7.02 0.87 12.46
N GLU A 46 6.65 1.65 13.46
CA GLU A 46 7.57 2.10 14.51
C GLU A 46 7.68 1.06 15.64
N PRO A 47 8.79 1.04 16.41
CA PRO A 47 9.03 -0.03 17.39
C PRO A 47 7.97 -0.23 18.46
N CYS A 48 7.25 0.83 18.82
CA CYS A 48 6.29 0.76 19.93
C CYS A 48 4.84 0.77 19.49
N GLU A 49 4.57 0.43 18.23
CA GLU A 49 3.20 0.36 17.71
C GLU A 49 2.93 -0.99 17.05
N ASP A 50 1.68 -1.43 17.08
CA ASP A 50 1.26 -2.57 16.29
C ASP A 50 0.95 -2.13 14.85
N VAL A 51 0.70 -3.11 13.97
CA VAL A 51 0.50 -2.79 12.55
C VAL A 51 -0.77 -1.99 12.29
N LEU A 52 -1.80 -2.15 13.11
CA LEU A 52 -3.04 -1.38 12.96
C LEU A 52 -2.82 0.08 13.38
N ALA A 53 -2.14 0.30 14.51
CA ALA A 53 -1.77 1.63 14.96
C ALA A 53 -0.87 2.33 13.93
N GLY A 54 0.10 1.59 13.38
CA GLY A 54 0.98 2.11 12.34
C GLY A 54 0.23 2.53 11.09
N MET A 55 -0.72 1.72 10.65
CA MET A 55 -1.54 2.07 9.49
C MET A 55 -2.35 3.35 9.72
N ARG A 56 -2.99 3.44 10.87
CA ARG A 56 -3.78 4.65 11.23
C ARG A 56 -2.91 5.89 11.28
N ARG A 57 -1.73 5.79 11.88
CA ARG A 57 -0.78 6.90 11.97
C ARG A 57 -0.33 7.36 10.59
N GLU A 58 0.08 6.42 9.73
CA GLU A 58 0.54 6.75 8.38
C GLU A 58 -0.55 7.44 7.55
N ILE A 59 -1.78 6.95 7.61
CA ILE A 59 -2.89 7.57 6.86
C ILE A 59 -3.22 8.96 7.42
N ARG A 60 -3.15 9.13 8.74
CA ARG A 60 -3.34 10.46 9.34
C ARG A 60 -2.26 11.43 8.87
N GLU A 61 -1.01 11.01 8.87
CA GLU A 61 0.12 11.84 8.43
C GLU A 61 0.06 12.18 6.95
N GLU A 62 -0.25 11.20 6.11
CA GLU A 62 -0.22 11.36 4.66
C GLU A 62 -1.49 11.99 4.07
N ALA A 63 -2.65 11.68 4.61
CA ALA A 63 -3.94 12.11 4.06
C ALA A 63 -4.78 12.98 4.99
N GLY A 64 -4.41 13.12 6.26
CA GLY A 64 -5.12 13.98 7.20
C GLY A 64 -6.51 13.47 7.61
N ILE A 65 -6.76 12.19 7.49
CA ILE A 65 -8.04 11.58 7.88
C ILE A 65 -7.85 10.57 8.99
N GLU A 66 -8.96 10.24 9.68
CA GLU A 66 -8.99 9.22 10.71
C GLU A 66 -9.65 7.95 10.16
N CYS A 67 -8.99 6.82 10.36
CA CYS A 67 -9.52 5.53 9.94
C CYS A 67 -10.49 4.99 11.00
N ASP A 68 -11.75 4.79 10.63
CA ASP A 68 -12.78 4.26 11.53
C ASP A 68 -12.93 2.75 11.39
N GLU A 69 -12.87 2.21 10.18
CA GLU A 69 -12.92 0.78 9.92
C GLU A 69 -11.80 0.38 8.96
N LEU A 70 -11.00 -0.60 9.40
CA LEU A 70 -9.91 -1.17 8.61
C LEU A 70 -10.10 -2.69 8.54
N GLN A 71 -9.75 -3.25 7.40
CA GLN A 71 -9.77 -4.70 7.22
C GLN A 71 -8.42 -5.15 6.69
N LEU A 72 -7.80 -6.11 7.36
CA LEU A 72 -6.57 -6.73 6.85
C LEU A 72 -6.92 -7.58 5.63
N ARG A 73 -6.30 -7.25 4.50
CA ARG A 73 -6.52 -7.97 3.24
C ARG A 73 -5.45 -9.01 2.98
N GLY A 74 -4.24 -8.78 3.48
CA GLY A 74 -3.17 -9.72 3.28
C GLY A 74 -1.85 -9.28 3.87
N THR A 75 -0.88 -10.18 3.77
CA THR A 75 0.52 -9.89 4.05
C THR A 75 1.33 -10.16 2.79
N LEU A 76 2.36 -9.36 2.56
CA LEU A 76 3.16 -9.48 1.36
C LEU A 76 4.62 -9.25 1.69
N SER A 77 5.46 -10.21 1.33
CA SER A 77 6.90 -10.11 1.47
C SER A 77 7.50 -9.66 0.14
N TRP A 78 8.33 -8.63 0.17
CA TRP A 78 9.05 -8.13 -1.00
C TRP A 78 10.57 -8.24 -0.77
N PRO A 79 11.15 -9.43 -0.90
CA PRO A 79 12.61 -9.54 -0.79
C PRO A 79 13.31 -8.71 -1.86
N GLY A 80 14.29 -7.91 -1.45
CA GLY A 80 15.11 -7.12 -2.37
C GLY A 80 14.45 -5.88 -2.96
N PHE A 81 13.25 -5.51 -2.51
CA PHE A 81 12.49 -4.40 -3.09
C PHE A 81 13.07 -3.02 -2.76
N GLY A 82 13.68 -2.86 -1.60
CA GLY A 82 14.16 -1.57 -1.13
C GLY A 82 15.16 -0.92 -2.07
N LYS A 83 15.31 0.40 -1.96
CA LYS A 83 16.22 1.18 -2.79
C LYS A 83 17.64 0.64 -2.81
N HIS A 84 18.07 0.05 -1.69
CA HIS A 84 19.40 -0.57 -1.53
C HIS A 84 19.33 -2.08 -1.39
N GLY A 85 18.26 -2.70 -1.90
CA GLY A 85 18.07 -4.14 -1.85
C GLY A 85 17.49 -4.69 -0.54
N GLU A 86 16.98 -3.82 0.34
CA GLU A 86 16.39 -4.26 1.60
C GLU A 86 15.14 -5.09 1.36
N ASP A 87 14.91 -6.04 2.28
CA ASP A 87 13.69 -6.84 2.29
C ASP A 87 12.58 -6.09 3.01
N TRP A 88 11.36 -6.20 2.53
CA TRP A 88 10.18 -5.58 3.15
C TRP A 88 9.10 -6.62 3.41
N LEU A 89 8.39 -6.45 4.51
CA LEU A 89 7.18 -7.22 4.82
C LEU A 89 6.05 -6.24 5.09
N GLY A 90 5.02 -6.29 4.26
CA GLY A 90 3.89 -5.38 4.33
C GLY A 90 2.61 -6.04 4.82
N PHE A 91 1.87 -5.30 5.65
CA PHE A 91 0.51 -5.63 6.07
C PHE A 91 -0.42 -4.73 5.27
N ILE A 92 -1.31 -5.34 4.49
CA ILE A 92 -2.14 -4.62 3.51
C ILE A 92 -3.57 -4.53 4.01
N PHE A 93 -4.08 -3.29 4.10
CA PHE A 93 -5.41 -3.00 4.61
C PHE A 93 -6.26 -2.31 3.56
N THR A 94 -7.57 -2.54 3.61
CA THR A 94 -8.54 -1.61 3.06
C THR A 94 -9.14 -0.80 4.22
N ILE A 95 -9.39 0.47 3.98
CA ILE A 95 -10.07 1.35 4.92
C ILE A 95 -11.46 1.61 4.35
N THR A 96 -12.46 0.98 4.95
CA THR A 96 -13.83 0.98 4.43
C THR A 96 -14.66 2.12 5.00
N ARG A 97 -14.21 2.75 6.09
CA ARG A 97 -14.86 3.93 6.66
C ARG A 97 -13.82 4.84 7.29
N PHE A 98 -13.95 6.13 7.07
CA PHE A 98 -13.04 7.13 7.61
C PHE A 98 -13.80 8.42 7.93
N SER A 99 -13.17 9.27 8.74
CA SER A 99 -13.69 10.60 9.11
C SER A 99 -12.74 11.67 8.60
N GLY A 100 -13.29 12.81 8.21
CA GLY A 100 -12.51 13.93 7.70
C GLY A 100 -12.49 13.98 6.18
N THR A 101 -11.85 15.01 5.66
CA THR A 101 -11.67 15.22 4.22
C THR A 101 -10.20 15.02 3.90
N PRO A 102 -9.86 14.13 2.96
CA PRO A 102 -8.45 13.92 2.61
C PRO A 102 -7.79 15.19 2.09
N LEU A 103 -6.51 15.35 2.43
CA LEU A 103 -5.66 16.38 1.85
C LEU A 103 -5.59 16.19 0.34
N GLU A 104 -5.37 17.26 -0.40
CA GLU A 104 -5.18 17.19 -1.85
C GLU A 104 -3.74 16.84 -2.21
N ARG A 105 -2.79 17.17 -1.34
CA ARG A 105 -1.37 16.94 -1.56
C ARG A 105 -0.65 16.72 -0.23
N ASN A 106 0.49 16.04 -0.31
CA ASN A 106 1.48 15.95 0.77
C ASN A 106 2.88 16.11 0.17
N PRO A 107 3.96 16.07 0.96
CA PRO A 107 5.33 16.27 0.43
C PRO A 107 5.76 15.26 -0.65
N GLU A 108 5.07 14.15 -0.79
CA GLU A 108 5.43 13.10 -1.77
C GLU A 108 4.68 13.26 -3.09
N GLY A 109 3.54 13.92 -3.09
CA GLY A 109 2.77 14.13 -4.31
C GLY A 109 1.31 14.45 -4.08
N ALA A 110 0.51 14.27 -5.13
CA ALA A 110 -0.92 14.52 -5.14
C ALA A 110 -1.68 13.30 -4.64
N LEU A 111 -2.74 13.54 -3.86
CA LEU A 111 -3.69 12.50 -3.46
C LEU A 111 -4.87 12.55 -4.43
N GLU A 112 -5.17 11.43 -5.05
CA GLU A 112 -6.21 11.35 -6.08
C GLU A 112 -7.16 10.19 -5.83
N TRP A 113 -8.46 10.44 -6.00
CA TRP A 113 -9.45 9.39 -6.02
C TRP A 113 -9.46 8.75 -7.40
N VAL A 114 -9.22 7.45 -7.45
CA VAL A 114 -9.13 6.67 -8.70
C VAL A 114 -10.23 5.63 -8.73
N GLU A 115 -10.95 5.55 -9.84
CA GLU A 115 -11.95 4.49 -10.03
C GLU A 115 -11.28 3.12 -9.95
N LEU A 116 -11.85 2.19 -9.18
CA LEU A 116 -11.28 0.85 -9.01
C LEU A 116 -11.13 0.11 -10.33
N ASP A 117 -12.07 0.27 -11.23
CA ASP A 117 -12.03 -0.38 -12.54
C ASP A 117 -10.99 0.21 -13.49
N ARG A 118 -10.35 1.31 -13.11
CA ARG A 118 -9.30 1.97 -13.88
C ARG A 118 -7.91 1.88 -13.25
N LEU A 119 -7.77 1.22 -12.11
CA LEU A 119 -6.48 1.07 -11.44
C LEU A 119 -5.42 0.46 -12.35
N HIS A 120 -5.80 -0.52 -13.15
CA HIS A 120 -4.89 -1.21 -14.06
C HIS A 120 -4.27 -0.33 -15.13
N GLU A 121 -4.83 0.87 -15.36
CA GLU A 121 -4.32 1.84 -16.35
C GLU A 121 -3.22 2.72 -15.79
N LEU A 122 -3.02 2.76 -14.47
CA LEU A 122 -2.09 3.68 -13.83
C LEU A 122 -0.65 3.19 -13.89
N PRO A 123 0.31 4.13 -13.96
CA PRO A 123 1.73 3.79 -13.71
C PRO A 123 1.89 3.30 -12.28
N MET A 124 2.43 2.09 -12.11
CA MET A 124 2.68 1.52 -10.79
C MET A 124 3.79 0.49 -10.87
N TRP A 125 4.25 0.02 -9.72
CA TRP A 125 5.19 -1.09 -9.68
C TRP A 125 4.56 -2.31 -10.36
N GLU A 126 5.40 -3.06 -11.07
CA GLU A 126 4.98 -4.26 -11.82
C GLU A 126 4.20 -5.24 -10.94
N GLY A 127 4.68 -5.44 -9.71
CA GLY A 127 4.06 -6.38 -8.78
C GLY A 127 2.70 -5.97 -8.26
N ASP A 128 2.42 -4.68 -8.21
CA ASP A 128 1.13 -4.18 -7.70
C ASP A 128 -0.03 -4.71 -8.55
N ARG A 129 0.18 -4.90 -9.84
CA ARG A 129 -0.84 -5.44 -10.75
C ARG A 129 -1.25 -6.86 -10.38
N HIS A 130 -0.37 -7.60 -9.72
CA HIS A 130 -0.63 -8.98 -9.32
C HIS A 130 -1.42 -9.10 -8.03
N PHE A 131 -1.14 -8.25 -7.04
CA PHE A 131 -1.81 -8.39 -5.75
C PHE A 131 -3.03 -7.47 -5.57
N LEU A 132 -3.12 -6.35 -6.27
CA LEU A 132 -4.27 -5.45 -6.13
C LEU A 132 -5.62 -6.14 -6.38
N PRO A 133 -5.77 -7.03 -7.35
CA PRO A 133 -7.03 -7.77 -7.49
C PRO A 133 -7.44 -8.55 -6.24
N LEU A 134 -6.47 -9.07 -5.49
CA LEU A 134 -6.74 -9.80 -4.24
C LEU A 134 -7.17 -8.86 -3.11
N VAL A 135 -6.74 -7.61 -3.15
CA VAL A 135 -7.13 -6.60 -2.16
C VAL A 135 -8.61 -6.25 -2.29
N PHE A 136 -9.13 -6.18 -3.53
CA PHE A 136 -10.46 -5.65 -3.81
C PHE A 136 -11.49 -6.69 -4.27
N ASP A 137 -11.17 -7.98 -4.26
CA ASP A 137 -12.05 -9.01 -4.82
C ASP A 137 -13.22 -9.42 -3.91
N GLY A 138 -13.30 -8.89 -2.70
CA GLY A 138 -14.39 -9.21 -1.78
C GLY A 138 -14.28 -10.55 -1.06
N ASP A 139 -13.27 -11.36 -1.34
CA ASP A 139 -13.02 -12.59 -0.58
C ASP A 139 -12.61 -12.22 0.86
N PRO A 140 -13.31 -12.70 1.90
CA PRO A 140 -12.99 -12.31 3.27
C PRO A 140 -11.68 -12.88 3.81
N ARG A 141 -11.12 -13.88 3.14
CA ARG A 141 -9.88 -14.51 3.57
C ARG A 141 -8.67 -13.64 3.19
N PRO A 142 -7.75 -13.38 4.13
CA PRO A 142 -6.52 -12.67 3.77
C PRO A 142 -5.64 -13.52 2.84
N PHE A 143 -4.93 -12.88 1.94
CA PHE A 143 -3.90 -13.55 1.15
C PHE A 143 -2.54 -13.38 1.81
N HIS A 144 -1.63 -14.30 1.54
CA HIS A 144 -0.25 -14.23 2.03
C HIS A 144 0.66 -14.51 0.85
N GLY A 145 1.43 -13.51 0.46
CA GLY A 145 2.21 -13.59 -0.77
C GLY A 145 3.69 -13.31 -0.58
N VAL A 146 4.46 -13.70 -1.56
CA VAL A 146 5.87 -13.37 -1.67
C VAL A 146 6.20 -12.96 -3.09
N MET A 147 6.96 -11.85 -3.21
CA MET A 147 7.22 -11.21 -4.49
C MET A 147 8.64 -10.64 -4.48
N PRO A 148 9.65 -11.47 -4.76
CA PRO A 148 11.03 -10.99 -4.81
C PRO A 148 11.23 -9.98 -5.93
N TYR A 149 12.07 -8.96 -5.64
CA TYR A 149 12.51 -7.97 -6.62
C TYR A 149 14.02 -8.02 -6.75
N ARG A 150 14.52 -7.63 -7.92
CA ARG A 150 15.94 -7.40 -8.18
C ARG A 150 16.04 -6.23 -9.14
N ASP A 151 16.85 -5.22 -8.76
CA ASP A 151 17.07 -4.04 -9.58
C ASP A 151 15.75 -3.38 -10.06
N GLY A 152 14.78 -3.31 -9.17
CA GLY A 152 13.48 -2.69 -9.46
C GLY A 152 12.53 -3.55 -10.28
N ARG A 153 12.86 -4.81 -10.56
CA ARG A 153 12.05 -5.72 -11.37
C ARG A 153 11.56 -6.90 -10.55
N MET A 154 10.27 -7.19 -10.70
CA MET A 154 9.66 -8.36 -10.07
C MET A 154 10.26 -9.65 -10.68
N GLN A 155 10.66 -10.58 -9.82
CA GLN A 155 11.26 -11.84 -10.25
C GLN A 155 10.26 -12.99 -10.31
N SER A 156 9.32 -13.03 -9.33
CA SER A 156 8.29 -14.06 -9.25
C SER A 156 7.17 -13.59 -8.36
N TRP A 157 6.06 -14.31 -8.39
CA TRP A 157 4.89 -14.04 -7.56
C TRP A 157 4.24 -15.36 -7.18
N SER A 158 3.98 -15.53 -5.89
CA SER A 158 3.18 -16.65 -5.40
C SER A 158 2.42 -16.22 -4.15
N TYR A 159 1.28 -16.85 -3.90
CA TYR A 159 0.49 -16.55 -2.70
C TYR A 159 -0.35 -17.76 -2.30
N SER A 160 -0.79 -17.74 -1.06
CA SER A 160 -1.80 -18.66 -0.53
C SER A 160 -2.91 -17.85 0.13
N ARG A 161 -4.05 -18.50 0.33
CA ARG A 161 -5.22 -17.84 0.89
C ARG A 161 -6.01 -18.80 1.78
N PHE A 162 -6.30 -18.37 3.02
CA PHE A 162 -7.01 -19.17 4.00
C PHE A 162 -8.06 -18.36 4.72
#